data_f16c81d56a8a6a8667df64be371243d9
#
_entry.id   f16c81d56a8a6a8667df64be371243d9
#
_cell.length_a   1.000
_cell.length_b   1.000
_cell.length_c   1.000
_cell.angle_alpha   90.00
_cell.angle_beta   90.00
_cell.angle_gamma   90.00
#
_symmetry.space_group_name_H-M   'P 1'
#
loop_
_entity.id
_entity.type
_entity.pdbx_description
1 polymer ?
#
loop_
_entity_poly.entity_id
_entity_poly.type
_entity_poly.pdbx_seq_one_letter_code
_entity_poly.pdbx_strand_id
1 'polypeptide(L)'
;SLHNADIIEGLDLHIGDMVYVEKGGEIIPKITGVDKDARGMLIGEKVKFITHCPECGSKLVRYEGEAAHYCPNETACPPQIKGKIEHFISRKAMNIDGLGPETVDTFYRLGLIKDTADLYQLTAEDIKNLDRMGEKSAENIIKGIKASKEVPFERVLFALGIRFVGETVAKKIAKSFNTVSYTHLTLPT
;
A
#
# COMPACT_ATOMS: atom_id res chain seq x y z
N SER A 1 5.11 0.85 -20.42
CA SER A 1 5.23 1.36 -19.07
C SER A 1 6.32 2.40 -18.96
N LEU A 2 6.06 3.47 -18.21
CA LEU A 2 7.01 4.54 -17.87
C LEU A 2 7.34 4.37 -16.38
N HIS A 3 8.34 3.57 -16.06
CA HIS A 3 8.56 3.03 -14.73
C HIS A 3 8.96 4.08 -13.67
N ASN A 4 9.68 5.16 -14.07
CA ASN A 4 10.15 6.19 -13.16
C ASN A 4 10.51 7.49 -13.91
N ALA A 5 10.88 8.53 -13.18
CA ALA A 5 11.24 9.84 -13.73
C ALA A 5 12.43 9.78 -14.70
N ASP A 6 13.46 9.00 -14.37
CA ASP A 6 14.68 8.92 -15.19
C ASP A 6 14.38 8.39 -16.60
N ILE A 7 13.47 7.42 -16.71
CA ILE A 7 13.03 6.87 -18.00
C ILE A 7 12.21 7.92 -18.78
N ILE A 8 11.32 8.65 -18.11
CA ILE A 8 10.53 9.71 -18.76
C ILE A 8 11.44 10.81 -19.29
N GLU A 9 12.39 11.25 -18.49
CA GLU A 9 13.35 12.30 -18.88
C GLU A 9 14.28 11.83 -19.99
N GLY A 10 14.80 10.61 -19.90
CA GLY A 10 15.70 10.03 -20.89
C GLY A 10 15.07 9.80 -22.26
N LEU A 11 13.78 9.52 -22.32
CA LEU A 11 13.04 9.34 -23.57
C LEU A 11 12.65 10.67 -24.23
N ASP A 12 12.70 11.79 -23.50
CA ASP A 12 12.28 13.12 -23.99
C ASP A 12 10.87 13.09 -24.60
N LEU A 13 9.93 12.50 -23.87
CA LEU A 13 8.56 12.28 -24.32
C LEU A 13 7.74 13.57 -24.37
N HIS A 14 6.89 13.69 -25.41
CA HIS A 14 5.86 14.71 -25.53
C HIS A 14 4.49 14.05 -25.75
N ILE A 15 3.44 14.76 -25.38
CA ILE A 15 2.06 14.30 -25.63
C ILE A 15 1.84 14.24 -27.14
N GLY A 16 1.38 13.09 -27.64
CA GLY A 16 1.16 12.85 -29.06
C GLY A 16 2.35 12.22 -29.79
N ASP A 17 3.47 11.95 -29.12
CA ASP A 17 4.59 11.23 -29.72
C ASP A 17 4.21 9.82 -30.18
N MET A 18 4.73 9.43 -31.34
CA MET A 18 4.81 8.03 -31.75
C MET A 18 5.96 7.36 -31.01
N VAL A 19 5.67 6.20 -30.38
CA VAL A 19 6.66 5.51 -29.54
C VAL A 19 6.89 4.09 -30.00
N TYR A 20 8.12 3.61 -29.86
CA TYR A 20 8.47 2.21 -30.03
C TYR A 20 8.17 1.44 -28.76
N VAL A 21 7.43 0.34 -28.88
CA VAL A 21 7.03 -0.49 -27.73
C VAL A 21 7.52 -1.92 -27.94
N GLU A 22 8.25 -2.43 -26.98
CA GLU A 22 8.66 -3.83 -26.93
C GLU A 22 7.92 -4.59 -25.84
N LYS A 23 7.56 -5.83 -26.16
CA LYS A 23 7.05 -6.82 -25.22
C LYS A 23 8.07 -7.96 -25.15
N GLY A 24 9.20 -7.68 -24.48
CA GLY A 24 10.18 -8.74 -24.18
C GLY A 24 9.68 -9.59 -23.02
N GLY A 25 9.89 -10.90 -23.00
CA GLY A 25 9.67 -11.88 -21.93
C GLY A 25 8.82 -11.55 -20.69
N GLU A 26 8.59 -10.29 -20.43
CA GLU A 26 7.76 -9.75 -19.35
C GLU A 26 6.33 -9.46 -19.84
N ILE A 27 5.37 -9.55 -18.94
CA ILE A 27 3.95 -9.31 -19.24
C ILE A 27 3.69 -7.83 -19.56
N ILE A 28 4.51 -6.91 -19.04
CA ILE A 28 4.30 -5.47 -19.12
C ILE A 28 5.07 -4.88 -20.33
N PRO A 29 4.39 -4.25 -21.31
CA PRO A 29 5.05 -3.59 -22.43
C PRO A 29 5.95 -2.44 -21.96
N LYS A 30 7.14 -2.31 -22.56
CA LYS A 30 8.12 -1.26 -22.27
C LYS A 30 8.22 -0.30 -23.48
N ILE A 31 8.22 1.00 -23.22
CA ILE A 31 8.57 1.99 -24.22
C ILE A 31 10.09 2.03 -24.34
N THR A 32 10.62 1.82 -25.54
CA THR A 32 12.06 1.75 -25.80
C THR A 32 12.61 2.97 -26.52
N GLY A 33 11.75 3.75 -27.14
CA GLY A 33 12.16 4.96 -27.84
C GLY A 33 10.99 5.79 -28.34
N VAL A 34 11.32 6.96 -28.86
CA VAL A 34 10.40 7.91 -29.49
C VAL A 34 10.80 8.11 -30.95
N ASP A 35 9.84 8.03 -31.85
CA ASP A 35 10.02 8.38 -33.23
C ASP A 35 10.00 9.93 -33.39
N LYS A 36 11.19 10.52 -33.31
CA LYS A 36 11.34 11.99 -33.41
C LYS A 36 11.09 12.51 -34.78
N ASP A 37 11.24 11.68 -35.81
CA ASP A 37 11.02 12.09 -37.21
C ASP A 37 9.50 12.16 -37.52
N ALA A 38 8.70 11.40 -36.78
CA ALA A 38 7.25 11.46 -36.88
C ALA A 38 6.63 12.63 -36.07
N ARG A 39 7.42 13.43 -35.35
CA ARG A 39 6.93 14.62 -34.64
C ARG A 39 6.43 15.65 -35.62
N GLY A 40 5.11 15.85 -35.63
CA GLY A 40 4.48 16.91 -36.44
C GLY A 40 4.42 18.27 -35.74
N MET A 41 3.91 19.29 -36.43
CA MET A 41 3.72 20.63 -35.85
C MET A 41 2.68 20.70 -34.70
N LEU A 42 1.91 19.66 -34.50
CA LEU A 42 0.88 19.56 -33.45
C LEU A 42 1.34 18.75 -32.25
N ILE A 43 2.64 18.64 -32.00
CA ILE A 43 3.15 17.96 -30.84
C ILE A 43 2.75 18.70 -29.56
N GLY A 44 2.30 17.96 -28.56
CA GLY A 44 1.91 18.51 -27.26
C GLY A 44 3.08 18.85 -26.34
N GLU A 45 2.77 19.19 -25.12
CA GLU A 45 3.77 19.55 -24.12
C GLU A 45 4.67 18.35 -23.76
N LYS A 46 5.90 18.68 -23.35
CA LYS A 46 6.84 17.69 -22.83
C LYS A 46 6.28 17.04 -21.57
N VAL A 47 6.30 15.72 -21.53
CA VAL A 47 5.87 14.94 -20.36
C VAL A 47 6.86 15.15 -19.21
N LYS A 48 6.36 15.65 -18.09
CA LYS A 48 7.14 15.85 -16.87
C LYS A 48 6.66 14.89 -15.80
N PHE A 49 7.59 14.37 -15.02
CA PHE A 49 7.22 13.59 -13.84
C PHE A 49 6.56 14.48 -12.79
N ILE A 50 5.56 13.96 -12.08
CA ILE A 50 4.86 14.72 -11.05
C ILE A 50 5.79 15.05 -9.87
N THR A 51 5.64 16.24 -9.32
CA THR A 51 6.43 16.70 -8.16
C THR A 51 5.68 16.58 -6.84
N HIS A 52 4.38 16.42 -6.90
CA HIS A 52 3.50 16.33 -5.73
C HIS A 52 2.61 15.10 -5.84
N CYS A 53 2.27 14.56 -4.67
CA CYS A 53 1.35 13.43 -4.58
C CYS A 53 -0.05 13.84 -5.09
N PRO A 54 -0.64 13.11 -6.04
CA PRO A 54 -1.96 13.45 -6.59
C PRO A 54 -3.09 13.32 -5.57
N GLU A 55 -2.89 12.54 -4.50
CA GLU A 55 -3.90 12.27 -3.49
C GLU A 55 -3.90 13.28 -2.33
N CYS A 56 -2.71 13.62 -1.81
CA CYS A 56 -2.61 14.47 -0.63
C CYS A 56 -1.86 15.79 -0.86
N GLY A 57 -1.36 16.06 -2.06
CA GLY A 57 -0.65 17.28 -2.41
C GLY A 57 0.77 17.42 -1.81
N SER A 58 1.23 16.47 -1.01
CA SER A 58 2.57 16.53 -0.41
C SER A 58 3.66 16.43 -1.46
N LYS A 59 4.73 17.19 -1.32
CA LYS A 59 5.89 17.13 -2.21
C LYS A 59 6.51 15.72 -2.16
N LEU A 60 6.73 15.13 -3.32
CA LEU A 60 7.37 13.83 -3.43
C LEU A 60 8.86 13.92 -3.08
N VAL A 61 9.37 12.85 -2.47
CA VAL A 61 10.79 12.70 -2.12
C VAL A 61 11.40 11.55 -2.89
N ARG A 62 12.67 11.68 -3.25
CA ARG A 62 13.48 10.62 -3.83
C ARG A 62 14.67 10.39 -2.92
N TYR A 63 14.86 9.17 -2.47
CA TYR A 63 16.01 8.83 -1.64
C TYR A 63 17.24 8.59 -2.51
N GLU A 64 18.42 8.84 -1.93
CA GLU A 64 19.68 8.63 -2.60
C GLU A 64 19.83 7.16 -3.05
N GLY A 65 20.22 6.95 -4.31
CA GLY A 65 20.35 5.62 -4.90
C GLY A 65 19.05 4.94 -5.33
N GLU A 66 17.88 5.57 -5.12
CA GLU A 66 16.59 5.02 -5.56
C GLU A 66 16.05 5.73 -6.80
N ALA A 67 15.49 4.95 -7.73
CA ALA A 67 14.84 5.50 -8.93
C ALA A 67 13.39 5.96 -8.67
N ALA A 68 12.77 5.46 -7.60
CA ALA A 68 11.39 5.72 -7.27
C ALA A 68 11.21 7.03 -6.48
N HIS A 69 10.07 7.69 -6.70
CA HIS A 69 9.62 8.82 -5.88
C HIS A 69 8.54 8.34 -4.92
N TYR A 70 8.55 8.89 -3.71
CA TYR A 70 7.64 8.50 -2.63
C TYR A 70 6.90 9.71 -2.08
N CYS A 71 5.66 9.50 -1.68
CA CYS A 71 4.94 10.45 -0.87
C CYS A 71 5.36 10.28 0.60
N PRO A 72 5.93 11.30 1.27
CA PRO A 72 6.40 11.19 2.65
C PRO A 72 5.27 11.28 3.69
N ASN A 73 4.05 11.58 3.28
CA ASN A 73 2.92 11.78 4.17
C ASN A 73 2.28 10.44 4.59
N GLU A 74 2.99 9.69 5.41
CA GLU A 74 2.58 8.34 5.81
C GLU A 74 1.36 8.30 6.74
N THR A 75 1.06 9.41 7.42
CA THR A 75 0.03 9.48 8.45
C THR A 75 -1.28 10.12 7.97
N ALA A 76 -1.25 10.82 6.83
CA ALA A 76 -2.43 11.53 6.34
C ALA A 76 -2.73 11.30 4.85
N CYS A 77 -1.90 10.54 4.13
CA CYS A 77 -2.18 10.19 2.74
C CYS A 77 -3.13 8.97 2.68
N PRO A 78 -4.37 9.12 2.18
CA PRO A 78 -5.37 8.06 2.24
C PRO A 78 -4.95 6.72 1.62
N PRO A 79 -4.32 6.66 0.42
CA PRO A 79 -3.83 5.41 -0.13
C PRO A 79 -2.78 4.71 0.73
N GLN A 80 -1.90 5.48 1.41
CA GLN A 80 -0.89 4.90 2.28
C GLN A 80 -1.50 4.33 3.56
N ILE A 81 -2.45 5.04 4.17
CA ILE A 81 -3.17 4.55 5.36
C ILE A 81 -3.91 3.26 5.01
N LYS A 82 -4.71 3.28 3.93
CA LYS A 82 -5.45 2.09 3.47
C LYS A 82 -4.51 0.94 3.14
N GLY A 83 -3.43 1.20 2.40
CA GLY A 83 -2.43 0.18 2.05
C GLY A 83 -1.73 -0.42 3.28
N LYS A 84 -1.44 0.37 4.31
CA LYS A 84 -0.92 -0.15 5.60
C LYS A 84 -1.93 -1.06 6.29
N ILE A 85 -3.21 -0.68 6.31
CA ILE A 85 -4.28 -1.51 6.88
C ILE A 85 -4.46 -2.80 6.07
N GLU A 86 -4.49 -2.73 4.75
CA GLU A 86 -4.59 -3.90 3.86
C GLU A 86 -3.41 -4.87 4.04
N HIS A 87 -2.19 -4.34 4.16
CA HIS A 87 -1.02 -5.14 4.48
C HIS A 87 -1.17 -5.82 5.84
N PHE A 88 -1.58 -5.05 6.86
CA PHE A 88 -1.75 -5.53 8.23
C PHE A 88 -2.75 -6.69 8.32
N ILE A 89 -3.90 -6.59 7.67
CA ILE A 89 -4.94 -7.65 7.70
C ILE A 89 -4.61 -8.86 6.82
N SER A 90 -3.60 -8.76 5.96
CA SER A 90 -3.29 -9.78 4.97
C SER A 90 -3.01 -11.15 5.58
N ARG A 91 -3.19 -12.22 4.77
CA ARG A 91 -3.00 -13.62 5.19
C ARG A 91 -1.61 -13.90 5.79
N LYS A 92 -0.57 -13.25 5.28
CA LYS A 92 0.81 -13.40 5.78
C LYS A 92 1.09 -12.59 7.04
N ALA A 93 0.31 -11.55 7.28
CA ALA A 93 0.41 -10.69 8.45
C ALA A 93 -0.55 -11.16 9.56
N MET A 94 -1.52 -10.35 9.96
CA MET A 94 -2.44 -10.67 11.06
C MET A 94 -3.55 -11.67 10.66
N ASN A 95 -3.73 -11.96 9.37
CA ASN A 95 -4.70 -12.92 8.83
C ASN A 95 -6.13 -12.67 9.34
N ILE A 96 -6.60 -11.45 9.17
CA ILE A 96 -7.96 -11.10 9.56
C ILE A 96 -8.91 -11.42 8.40
N ASP A 97 -9.60 -12.54 8.50
CA ASP A 97 -10.58 -12.96 7.50
C ASP A 97 -11.83 -12.06 7.51
N GLY A 98 -12.44 -11.91 6.35
CA GLY A 98 -13.66 -11.10 6.16
C GLY A 98 -13.38 -9.61 5.87
N LEU A 99 -12.14 -9.15 6.01
CA LEU A 99 -11.71 -7.82 5.59
C LEU A 99 -10.96 -7.89 4.25
N GLY A 100 -11.50 -7.21 3.25
CA GLY A 100 -10.84 -7.01 1.96
C GLY A 100 -10.60 -5.53 1.68
N PRO A 101 -9.90 -5.17 0.56
CA PRO A 101 -9.62 -3.78 0.21
C PRO A 101 -10.87 -2.90 0.12
N GLU A 102 -11.99 -3.41 -0.42
CA GLU A 102 -13.25 -2.69 -0.51
C GLU A 102 -13.85 -2.38 0.86
N THR A 103 -13.76 -3.34 1.79
CA THR A 103 -14.24 -3.16 3.16
C THR A 103 -13.39 -2.16 3.92
N VAL A 104 -12.06 -2.23 3.76
CA VAL A 104 -11.11 -1.26 4.33
C VAL A 104 -11.41 0.15 3.81
N ASP A 105 -11.61 0.31 2.50
CA ASP A 105 -11.97 1.60 1.91
C ASP A 105 -13.30 2.14 2.48
N THR A 106 -14.29 1.28 2.63
CA THR A 106 -15.59 1.66 3.21
C THR A 106 -15.45 2.11 4.65
N PHE A 107 -14.74 1.34 5.48
CA PHE A 107 -14.52 1.67 6.89
C PHE A 107 -13.73 2.97 7.05
N TYR A 108 -12.72 3.16 6.22
CA TYR A 108 -11.91 4.38 6.21
C TYR A 108 -12.77 5.62 5.82
N ARG A 109 -13.55 5.53 4.76
CA ARG A 109 -14.42 6.64 4.31
C ARG A 109 -15.50 7.00 5.33
N LEU A 110 -16.00 6.02 6.07
CA LEU A 110 -16.99 6.24 7.13
C LEU A 110 -16.35 6.70 8.45
N GLY A 111 -15.02 6.78 8.52
CA GLY A 111 -14.29 7.18 9.72
C GLY A 111 -14.27 6.16 10.83
N LEU A 112 -14.66 4.90 10.55
CA LEU A 112 -14.64 3.79 11.50
C LEU A 112 -13.23 3.35 11.85
N ILE A 113 -12.31 3.48 10.89
CA ILE A 113 -10.87 3.19 11.07
C ILE A 113 -10.04 4.32 10.47
N LYS A 114 -8.98 4.71 11.15
CA LYS A 114 -7.96 5.68 10.70
C LYS A 114 -6.58 5.06 10.66
N ASP A 115 -6.39 3.99 11.41
CA ASP A 115 -5.16 3.20 11.45
C ASP A 115 -5.46 1.72 11.77
N THR A 116 -4.41 0.93 11.97
CA THR A 116 -4.53 -0.50 12.25
C THR A 116 -5.03 -0.80 13.67
N ALA A 117 -4.84 0.12 14.62
CA ALA A 117 -5.27 -0.07 16.00
C ALA A 117 -6.79 0.04 16.14
N ASP A 118 -7.42 0.91 15.33
CA ASP A 118 -8.87 1.09 15.31
C ASP A 118 -9.62 -0.20 14.95
N LEU A 119 -8.99 -1.11 14.20
CA LEU A 119 -9.58 -2.41 13.90
C LEU A 119 -9.97 -3.19 15.16
N TYR A 120 -9.19 -3.06 16.24
CA TYR A 120 -9.43 -3.74 17.50
C TYR A 120 -10.49 -3.08 18.39
N GLN A 121 -10.96 -1.91 18.01
CA GLN A 121 -12.04 -1.17 18.67
C GLN A 121 -13.40 -1.40 18.00
N LEU A 122 -13.42 -1.97 16.78
CA LEU A 122 -14.64 -2.23 16.04
C LEU A 122 -15.54 -3.21 16.77
N THR A 123 -16.84 -2.91 16.75
CA THR A 123 -17.90 -3.79 17.26
C THR A 123 -18.75 -4.35 16.11
N ALA A 124 -19.49 -5.43 16.37
CA ALA A 124 -20.41 -5.97 15.38
C ALA A 124 -21.52 -4.96 15.01
N GLU A 125 -21.91 -4.11 15.96
CA GLU A 125 -22.91 -3.05 15.76
C GLU A 125 -22.44 -2.01 14.73
N ASP A 126 -21.14 -1.66 14.75
CA ASP A 126 -20.58 -0.69 13.81
C ASP A 126 -20.62 -1.20 12.37
N ILE A 127 -20.60 -2.51 12.18
CA ILE A 127 -20.42 -3.16 10.88
C ILE A 127 -21.76 -3.63 10.28
N LYS A 128 -22.65 -4.24 11.08
CA LYS A 128 -23.84 -4.93 10.59
C LYS A 128 -24.84 -4.04 9.83
N ASN A 129 -24.82 -2.74 10.12
CA ASN A 129 -25.72 -1.74 9.54
C ASN A 129 -25.17 -1.07 8.27
N LEU A 130 -23.95 -1.47 7.85
CA LEU A 130 -23.34 -0.93 6.66
C LEU A 130 -23.93 -1.59 5.40
N ASP A 131 -23.95 -0.82 4.31
CA ASP A 131 -24.40 -1.33 3.02
C ASP A 131 -23.61 -2.61 2.62
N ARG A 132 -24.32 -3.62 2.16
CA ARG A 132 -23.80 -4.94 1.79
C ARG A 132 -23.15 -5.74 2.93
N MET A 133 -23.30 -5.31 4.19
CA MET A 133 -22.82 -6.00 5.38
C MET A 133 -24.01 -6.50 6.19
N GLY A 134 -24.08 -7.81 6.41
CA GLY A 134 -25.09 -8.42 7.27
C GLY A 134 -24.46 -8.86 8.61
N GLU A 135 -25.33 -9.30 9.52
CA GLU A 135 -24.93 -9.80 10.84
C GLU A 135 -23.84 -10.84 10.79
N LYS A 136 -23.96 -11.84 9.91
CA LYS A 136 -22.97 -12.91 9.73
C LYS A 136 -21.62 -12.38 9.23
N SER A 137 -21.60 -11.36 8.36
CA SER A 137 -20.35 -10.74 7.91
C SER A 137 -19.67 -9.98 9.04
N ALA A 138 -20.45 -9.22 9.82
CA ALA A 138 -19.95 -8.50 10.98
C ALA A 138 -19.34 -9.45 12.02
N GLU A 139 -20.06 -10.54 12.37
CA GLU A 139 -19.55 -11.56 13.29
C GLU A 139 -18.25 -12.19 12.80
N ASN A 140 -18.15 -12.54 11.51
CA ASN A 140 -16.93 -13.13 10.93
C ASN A 140 -15.74 -12.16 11.02
N ILE A 141 -15.93 -10.89 10.72
CA ILE A 141 -14.89 -9.86 10.84
C ILE A 141 -14.41 -9.75 12.29
N ILE A 142 -15.34 -9.62 13.25
CA ILE A 142 -15.00 -9.51 14.67
C ILE A 142 -14.30 -10.78 15.18
N LYS A 143 -14.72 -11.96 14.71
CA LYS A 143 -14.06 -13.23 15.03
C LYS A 143 -12.63 -13.25 14.47
N GLY A 144 -12.43 -12.80 13.23
CA GLY A 144 -11.10 -12.69 12.60
C GLY A 144 -10.19 -11.73 13.37
N ILE A 145 -10.70 -10.56 13.77
CA ILE A 145 -9.96 -9.59 14.59
C ILE A 145 -9.55 -10.20 15.93
N LYS A 146 -10.46 -10.91 16.61
CA LYS A 146 -10.14 -11.59 17.87
C LYS A 146 -9.07 -12.67 17.69
N ALA A 147 -9.20 -13.50 16.65
CA ALA A 147 -8.24 -14.56 16.35
C ALA A 147 -6.84 -14.01 16.00
N SER A 148 -6.77 -12.84 15.40
CA SER A 148 -5.49 -12.20 15.04
C SER A 148 -4.62 -11.86 16.27
N LYS A 149 -5.19 -11.74 17.45
CA LYS A 149 -4.44 -11.48 18.70
C LYS A 149 -3.53 -12.63 19.10
N GLU A 150 -3.79 -13.83 18.58
CA GLU A 150 -3.03 -15.05 18.87
C GLU A 150 -1.94 -15.36 17.83
N VAL A 151 -1.74 -14.47 16.83
CA VAL A 151 -0.69 -14.71 15.84
C VAL A 151 0.70 -14.55 16.46
N PRO A 152 1.71 -15.34 16.00
CA PRO A 152 3.05 -15.27 16.54
C PRO A 152 3.73 -13.92 16.23
N PHE A 153 4.67 -13.52 17.10
CA PHE A 153 5.32 -12.20 17.09
C PHE A 153 5.98 -11.84 15.75
N GLU A 154 6.58 -12.80 15.05
CA GLU A 154 7.15 -12.55 13.73
C GLU A 154 6.11 -12.06 12.71
N ARG A 155 4.86 -12.48 12.84
CA ARG A 155 3.78 -12.00 11.97
C ARG A 155 3.34 -10.59 12.33
N VAL A 156 3.34 -10.25 13.61
CA VAL A 156 3.09 -8.87 14.07
C VAL A 156 4.16 -7.94 13.54
N LEU A 157 5.44 -8.31 13.66
CA LEU A 157 6.56 -7.53 13.12
C LEU A 157 6.42 -7.31 11.60
N PHE A 158 6.05 -8.34 10.87
CA PHE A 158 5.80 -8.22 9.44
C PHE A 158 4.58 -7.33 9.15
N ALA A 159 3.51 -7.48 9.93
CA ALA A 159 2.27 -6.73 9.79
C ALA A 159 2.44 -5.21 9.98
N LEU A 160 3.40 -4.79 10.81
CA LEU A 160 3.70 -3.37 11.02
C LEU A 160 4.25 -2.68 9.77
N GLY A 161 4.65 -3.43 8.74
CA GLY A 161 5.11 -2.88 7.47
C GLY A 161 6.38 -2.04 7.57
N ILE A 162 7.25 -2.35 8.54
CA ILE A 162 8.52 -1.63 8.73
C ILE A 162 9.38 -1.81 7.47
N ARG A 163 9.86 -0.69 6.93
CA ARG A 163 10.68 -0.69 5.72
C ARG A 163 11.88 -1.63 5.89
N PHE A 164 12.14 -2.46 4.88
CA PHE A 164 13.16 -3.52 4.86
C PHE A 164 12.94 -4.68 5.82
N VAL A 165 11.86 -4.72 6.59
CA VAL A 165 11.50 -5.85 7.44
C VAL A 165 10.44 -6.71 6.75
N GLY A 166 10.89 -7.53 5.80
CA GLY A 166 10.04 -8.55 5.17
C GLY A 166 9.86 -9.78 6.07
N GLU A 167 9.06 -10.75 5.62
CA GLU A 167 8.72 -11.97 6.37
C GLU A 167 9.96 -12.71 6.91
N THR A 168 11.02 -12.84 6.10
CA THR A 168 12.26 -13.52 6.50
C THR A 168 13.01 -12.77 7.59
N VAL A 169 13.08 -11.44 7.48
CA VAL A 169 13.77 -10.58 8.46
C VAL A 169 12.98 -10.57 9.76
N ALA A 170 11.66 -10.46 9.71
CA ALA A 170 10.78 -10.52 10.88
C ALA A 170 10.98 -11.84 11.66
N LYS A 171 11.05 -12.98 10.96
CA LYS A 171 11.35 -14.28 11.58
C LYS A 171 12.73 -14.33 12.24
N LYS A 172 13.75 -13.74 11.61
CA LYS A 172 15.09 -13.67 12.19
C LYS A 172 15.12 -12.82 13.46
N ILE A 173 14.49 -11.64 13.41
CA ILE A 173 14.37 -10.74 14.56
C ILE A 173 13.66 -11.45 15.72
N ALA A 174 12.50 -12.06 15.46
CA ALA A 174 11.73 -12.76 16.49
C ALA A 174 12.50 -13.90 17.14
N LYS A 175 13.35 -14.62 16.40
CA LYS A 175 14.22 -15.67 16.96
C LYS A 175 15.36 -15.12 17.79
N SER A 176 15.92 -13.95 17.43
CA SER A 176 17.07 -13.35 18.12
C SER A 176 16.67 -12.71 19.45
N PHE A 177 15.45 -12.17 19.54
CA PHE A 177 14.89 -11.59 20.75
C PHE A 177 14.01 -12.63 21.45
N ASN A 178 14.62 -13.60 22.07
CA ASN A 178 14.01 -14.79 22.68
C ASN A 178 13.18 -14.46 23.93
N THR A 179 12.47 -13.33 23.95
CA THR A 179 11.68 -12.88 25.10
C THR A 179 10.19 -12.91 24.80
N VAL A 180 9.57 -13.94 25.33
CA VAL A 180 8.11 -14.06 25.50
C VAL A 180 7.49 -12.79 26.14
N SER A 181 8.28 -12.03 26.88
CA SER A 181 7.88 -10.75 27.50
C SER A 181 7.35 -9.71 26.50
N TYR A 182 7.73 -9.77 25.23
CA TYR A 182 7.22 -8.84 24.21
C TYR A 182 5.97 -9.33 23.49
N THR A 183 5.57 -10.58 23.65
CA THR A 183 4.29 -11.09 23.17
C THR A 183 3.12 -10.60 24.02
N HIS A 184 3.40 -10.01 25.17
CA HIS A 184 2.44 -9.38 26.06
C HIS A 184 2.52 -7.86 26.07
N LEU A 185 3.00 -7.25 25.00
CA LEU A 185 2.65 -5.86 24.73
C LEU A 185 1.14 -5.81 24.42
N THR A 186 0.38 -5.97 25.51
CA THR A 186 -0.98 -5.48 25.56
C THR A 186 -0.91 -4.02 25.17
N LEU A 187 -1.57 -3.69 24.07
CA LEU A 187 -1.90 -2.32 23.79
C LEU A 187 -2.48 -1.73 25.09
N PRO A 188 -2.05 -0.54 25.51
CA PRO A 188 -2.60 0.08 26.70
C PRO A 188 -4.12 0.17 26.53
N THR A 189 -4.82 -0.38 27.50
CA THR A 189 -6.26 -0.26 27.69
C THR A 189 -6.67 1.19 27.84
#